data_72f29ee1d3b5c0d7da949bcdff7d6956
#
_entry.id   72f29ee1d3b5c0d7da949bcdff7d6956
#
_cell.length_a   1.000
_cell.length_b   1.000
_cell.length_c   1.000
_cell.angle_alpha   90.00
_cell.angle_beta   90.00
_cell.angle_gamma   90.00
#
_symmetry.space_group_name_H-M   'P 1'
#
loop_
_entity.id
_entity.type
_entity.pdbx_description
1 polymer ?
#
loop_
_entity_poly.entity_id
_entity_poly.type
_entity_poly.pdbx_seq_one_letter_code
_entity_poly.pdbx_strand_id
1 'polypeptide(L)'
;MTTEHAQQSQENTGHTRRRFLAGAGGAAGALALWPVGSATAATGKRVAVLGGGVSGLSAAHELAERGYAVTVYEYYDVLGGKARSMPVPGTGTGGRAPLPGEHGFRFFPGFYRNLPDTMRRIPFAGNAGGVRDNLRGATEELFARSSGRPDLHFPLRRVTTPPAPGDITPSWIRDQILSALDLGTRLPAHEAAYFADRLLVHLTSCDARREDQWEKTAWWDFIRAEEMSEEYRTLLGIGQTRNLVATRAEVASTRTVGRVIIEALILWGLLGRGLDGDADIDRVLNAPTSEAWIDPWETHLRSQGVEFVLGTQVREVVYEGGRVTGVRVAARDGSQERTVTADHYVSAMPVEHARGTWGKALRAADPQLARCDALQADWMTGVMFYLRTPTPVVHGHINCLDSPWSVTGIGQAQFWDVRDFSRDYGDGQAHDCLSAIISEWDKPGILYGKTAKECTKDEIVAELWAQLKDGLNDSGESTLRDEDRLGWFMDPAVTGLGGPNPQNREQLLIHPTGTLYNRPSARTKVPNFFLAGDYVHTDVDLATMEGANESARRAVNALLDADNSDAEPCEIWELYRPPEMEPLKRVDELRYKLGLPNTFDLG
;
A
#
# COMPACT_ATOMS: atom_id res chain seq x y z
N MET A 1 62.61 -16.90 -5.78
CA MET A 1 62.54 -15.55 -6.32
C MET A 1 61.07 -15.16 -6.33
N THR A 2 60.73 -14.43 -5.29
CA THR A 2 59.89 -13.22 -5.17
C THR A 2 58.40 -13.41 -5.55
N THR A 3 57.48 -13.71 -4.58
CA THR A 3 56.86 -12.81 -3.54
C THR A 3 56.46 -11.42 -4.05
N GLU A 4 55.18 -11.15 -3.74
CA GLU A 4 54.49 -9.88 -3.76
C GLU A 4 53.42 -9.74 -4.85
N HIS A 5 52.17 -9.98 -4.45
CA HIS A 5 51.03 -9.04 -4.46
C HIS A 5 49.75 -9.76 -4.02
N ALA A 6 49.58 -9.79 -2.70
CA ALA A 6 48.27 -10.07 -2.10
C ALA A 6 48.16 -9.26 -0.81
N GLN A 7 47.71 -8.03 -0.90
CA GLN A 7 47.23 -7.24 0.24
C GLN A 7 46.53 -5.99 -0.29
N GLN A 8 45.20 -6.02 -0.27
CA GLN A 8 44.36 -4.83 -0.02
C GLN A 8 42.92 -5.16 -0.38
N SER A 9 42.20 -5.66 0.60
CA SER A 9 40.75 -5.44 0.74
C SER A 9 40.26 -6.14 2.02
N GLN A 10 40.65 -5.60 3.15
CA GLN A 10 39.94 -5.80 4.41
C GLN A 10 40.04 -4.49 5.16
N GLU A 11 38.90 -3.85 5.33
CA GLU A 11 38.53 -2.95 6.41
C GLU A 11 37.28 -2.17 6.01
N ASN A 12 36.14 -2.61 6.55
CA ASN A 12 35.22 -1.74 7.27
C ASN A 12 33.97 -2.52 7.70
N THR A 13 34.09 -3.18 8.85
CA THR A 13 32.91 -3.57 9.64
C THR A 13 33.17 -3.14 11.07
N GLY A 14 32.73 -1.94 11.41
CA GLY A 14 32.75 -1.39 12.76
C GLY A 14 31.40 -1.48 13.43
N HIS A 15 31.09 -2.60 14.08
CA HIS A 15 29.93 -2.71 14.96
C HIS A 15 30.25 -2.17 16.34
N THR A 16 29.58 -1.09 16.74
CA THR A 16 29.61 -0.60 18.11
C THR A 16 28.40 -1.13 18.89
N ARG A 17 28.60 -2.18 19.67
CA ARG A 17 27.66 -2.65 20.70
C ARG A 17 27.76 -1.74 21.93
N ARG A 18 26.67 -1.04 22.29
CA ARG A 18 26.52 -0.44 23.62
C ARG A 18 25.75 -1.38 24.54
N ARG A 19 26.40 -1.74 25.66
CA ARG A 19 25.84 -2.51 26.77
C ARG A 19 24.93 -1.62 27.62
N PHE A 20 23.76 -2.11 27.95
CA PHE A 20 22.92 -1.55 29.03
C PHE A 20 23.32 -2.18 30.37
N LEU A 21 23.56 -1.33 31.36
CA LEU A 21 23.64 -1.68 32.77
C LEU A 21 22.37 -1.22 33.47
N ALA A 22 21.74 -2.13 34.17
CA ALA A 22 20.59 -1.88 35.03
C ALA A 22 21.02 -1.24 36.35
N GLY A 23 20.25 -0.27 36.83
CA GLY A 23 20.33 0.28 38.18
C GLY A 23 18.96 0.78 38.62
N ALA A 24 18.41 0.18 39.66
CA ALA A 24 17.13 0.51 40.27
C ALA A 24 17.28 1.69 41.27
N GLY A 25 16.28 2.54 41.35
CA GLY A 25 16.02 3.36 42.53
C GLY A 25 15.49 4.77 42.27
N GLY A 26 14.28 5.07 42.76
CA GLY A 26 13.87 6.40 43.20
C GLY A 26 12.81 7.10 42.35
N ALA A 27 11.57 7.05 42.80
CA ALA A 27 10.45 7.85 42.30
C ALA A 27 10.62 9.34 42.67
N ALA A 28 10.65 10.20 41.65
CA ALA A 28 10.30 11.61 41.79
C ALA A 28 9.82 12.09 40.41
N GLY A 29 8.61 12.68 40.37
CA GLY A 29 8.00 13.15 39.14
C GLY A 29 8.87 14.17 38.41
N ALA A 30 9.30 13.81 37.22
CA ALA A 30 9.90 14.71 36.26
C ALA A 30 9.03 14.67 35.01
N LEU A 31 8.47 15.81 34.67
CA LEU A 31 7.97 16.08 33.32
C LEU A 31 9.09 15.71 32.33
N ALA A 32 8.91 14.63 31.63
CA ALA A 32 9.83 14.23 30.58
C ALA A 32 9.73 15.26 29.44
N LEU A 33 10.65 16.20 29.44
CA LEU A 33 10.97 16.96 28.24
C LEU A 33 11.55 15.95 27.25
N TRP A 34 10.76 15.68 26.19
CA TRP A 34 11.25 15.01 25.00
C TRP A 34 12.49 15.77 24.52
N PRO A 35 13.57 15.08 24.12
CA PRO A 35 14.67 15.78 23.48
C PRO A 35 14.09 16.45 22.23
N VAL A 36 14.00 17.76 22.28
CA VAL A 36 13.84 18.58 21.07
C VAL A 36 15.03 18.17 20.21
N GLY A 37 14.76 17.47 19.12
CA GLY A 37 15.80 17.11 18.16
C GLY A 37 16.61 18.36 17.87
N SER A 38 17.92 18.22 17.79
CA SER A 38 18.85 19.29 17.48
C SER A 38 18.26 20.03 16.28
N ALA A 39 17.90 21.32 16.45
CA ALA A 39 17.42 22.13 15.36
C ALA A 39 18.48 22.07 14.26
N THR A 40 18.23 21.32 13.22
CA THR A 40 19.07 21.28 12.03
C THR A 40 19.09 22.72 11.51
N ALA A 41 20.27 23.27 11.30
CA ALA A 41 20.39 24.64 10.80
C ALA A 41 19.61 24.71 9.48
N ALA A 42 18.72 25.70 9.37
CA ALA A 42 17.91 25.87 8.15
C ALA A 42 18.85 25.93 6.95
N THR A 43 18.65 25.06 5.98
CA THR A 43 19.49 25.00 4.75
C THR A 43 19.31 26.24 3.90
N GLY A 44 18.23 26.97 4.12
CA GLY A 44 17.80 28.11 3.28
C GLY A 44 17.29 27.70 1.89
N LYS A 45 17.33 26.40 1.55
CA LYS A 45 16.90 25.88 0.25
C LYS A 45 15.41 25.54 0.24
N ARG A 46 14.76 25.86 -0.87
CA ARG A 46 13.32 25.66 -1.06
C ARG A 46 13.06 24.42 -1.90
N VAL A 47 12.09 23.61 -1.48
CA VAL A 47 11.64 22.43 -2.20
C VAL A 47 10.16 22.55 -2.52
N ALA A 48 9.82 22.40 -3.81
CA ALA A 48 8.44 22.28 -4.26
C ALA A 48 8.08 20.79 -4.37
N VAL A 49 7.12 20.34 -3.57
CA VAL A 49 6.56 18.98 -3.62
C VAL A 49 5.25 19.03 -4.40
N LEU A 50 5.15 18.23 -5.45
CA LEU A 50 4.03 18.23 -6.39
C LEU A 50 3.12 17.04 -6.13
N GLY A 51 2.03 17.26 -5.37
CA GLY A 51 1.09 16.28 -4.86
C GLY A 51 1.16 16.14 -3.34
N GLY A 52 0.00 16.18 -2.68
CA GLY A 52 -0.19 16.10 -1.21
C GLY A 52 -0.74 14.74 -0.75
N GLY A 53 -0.50 13.66 -1.51
CA GLY A 53 -0.77 12.29 -1.10
C GLY A 53 0.28 11.76 -0.13
N VAL A 54 0.20 10.47 0.23
CA VAL A 54 1.11 9.84 1.20
C VAL A 54 2.59 10.06 0.84
N SER A 55 2.96 9.92 -0.43
CA SER A 55 4.36 10.15 -0.87
C SER A 55 4.80 11.60 -0.72
N GLY A 56 3.92 12.56 -1.07
CA GLY A 56 4.23 13.99 -0.93
C GLY A 56 4.34 14.43 0.52
N LEU A 57 3.43 13.97 1.38
CA LEU A 57 3.48 14.22 2.82
C LEU A 57 4.72 13.59 3.46
N SER A 58 5.09 12.36 3.03
CA SER A 58 6.32 11.70 3.49
C SER A 58 7.57 12.48 3.07
N ALA A 59 7.65 12.93 1.81
CA ALA A 59 8.78 13.74 1.36
C ALA A 59 8.85 15.08 2.11
N ALA A 60 7.71 15.73 2.33
CA ALA A 60 7.64 16.98 3.08
C ALA A 60 8.09 16.80 4.54
N HIS A 61 7.68 15.70 5.18
CA HIS A 61 8.08 15.34 6.54
C HIS A 61 9.60 15.19 6.66
N GLU A 62 10.17 14.32 5.83
CA GLU A 62 11.61 14.04 5.85
C GLU A 62 12.45 15.28 5.51
N LEU A 63 11.99 16.12 4.57
CA LEU A 63 12.67 17.37 4.20
C LEU A 63 12.59 18.44 5.29
N ALA A 64 11.41 18.61 5.91
CA ALA A 64 11.23 19.60 6.98
C ALA A 64 12.11 19.29 8.20
N GLU A 65 12.18 18.01 8.61
CA GLU A 65 13.08 17.58 9.70
C GLU A 65 14.56 17.84 9.40
N ARG A 66 14.91 17.95 8.09
CA ARG A 66 16.28 18.24 7.63
C ARG A 66 16.51 19.71 7.28
N GLY A 67 15.59 20.59 7.68
CA GLY A 67 15.75 22.03 7.60
C GLY A 67 15.51 22.66 6.23
N TYR A 68 14.85 21.95 5.29
CA TYR A 68 14.41 22.51 4.01
C TYR A 68 13.12 23.31 4.17
N ALA A 69 12.98 24.40 3.42
CA ALA A 69 11.73 25.13 3.30
C ALA A 69 10.83 24.45 2.25
N VAL A 70 9.77 23.81 2.70
CA VAL A 70 8.93 22.96 1.84
C VAL A 70 7.59 23.62 1.56
N THR A 71 7.19 23.63 0.28
CA THR A 71 5.84 23.99 -0.17
C THR A 71 5.24 22.82 -0.94
N VAL A 72 4.09 22.30 -0.49
CA VAL A 72 3.34 21.21 -1.14
C VAL A 72 2.20 21.81 -1.96
N TYR A 73 2.12 21.41 -3.23
CA TYR A 73 1.04 21.80 -4.15
C TYR A 73 0.09 20.63 -4.35
N GLU A 74 -1.18 20.80 -3.96
CA GLU A 74 -2.18 19.74 -4.00
C GLU A 74 -3.40 20.13 -4.84
N TYR A 75 -3.86 19.19 -5.66
CA TYR A 75 -5.03 19.39 -6.54
C TYR A 75 -6.33 19.57 -5.77
N TYR A 76 -6.55 18.80 -4.71
CA TYR A 76 -7.75 18.87 -3.88
C TYR A 76 -7.64 19.96 -2.82
N ASP A 77 -8.79 20.25 -2.18
CA ASP A 77 -8.84 21.18 -1.02
C ASP A 77 -8.48 20.48 0.29
N VAL A 78 -8.14 19.20 0.23
CA VAL A 78 -7.75 18.32 1.35
C VAL A 78 -6.53 17.49 0.97
N LEU A 79 -5.72 17.14 1.97
CA LEU A 79 -4.54 16.31 1.80
C LEU A 79 -4.86 14.80 1.89
N GLY A 80 -3.86 13.97 1.66
CA GLY A 80 -3.92 12.52 1.81
C GLY A 80 -4.08 11.74 0.50
N GLY A 81 -4.37 12.41 -0.63
CA GLY A 81 -4.52 11.75 -1.92
C GLY A 81 -5.57 10.63 -1.88
N LYS A 82 -5.25 9.45 -2.40
CA LYS A 82 -6.14 8.27 -2.39
C LYS A 82 -6.42 7.74 -0.97
N ALA A 83 -5.60 8.14 0.03
CA ALA A 83 -5.77 7.69 1.41
C ALA A 83 -6.72 8.56 2.26
N ARG A 84 -7.18 9.71 1.76
CA ARG A 84 -8.04 10.62 2.51
C ARG A 84 -9.41 10.04 2.86
N SER A 85 -10.00 10.47 3.95
CA SER A 85 -11.45 10.44 4.16
C SER A 85 -12.06 11.79 3.81
N MET A 86 -13.35 11.79 3.48
CA MET A 86 -14.09 12.95 2.99
C MET A 86 -15.40 13.10 3.77
N PRO A 87 -15.79 14.30 4.19
CA PRO A 87 -17.10 14.50 4.79
C PRO A 87 -18.19 14.33 3.73
N VAL A 88 -19.24 13.55 4.01
CA VAL A 88 -20.41 13.42 3.13
C VAL A 88 -21.31 14.64 3.30
N PRO A 89 -21.46 15.50 2.28
CA PRO A 89 -22.13 16.77 2.44
C PRO A 89 -23.58 16.61 2.88
N GLY A 90 -24.02 17.48 3.81
CA GLY A 90 -25.43 17.56 4.24
C GLY A 90 -25.90 16.44 5.17
N THR A 91 -25.02 15.55 5.63
CA THR A 91 -25.39 14.43 6.52
C THR A 91 -25.28 14.77 8.00
N GLY A 92 -24.43 15.72 8.39
CA GLY A 92 -24.24 16.11 9.79
C GLY A 92 -25.39 16.96 10.32
N THR A 93 -25.97 16.58 11.47
CA THR A 93 -27.04 17.30 12.15
C THR A 93 -26.85 17.32 13.66
N GLY A 94 -27.47 18.26 14.35
CA GLY A 94 -27.45 18.31 15.82
C GLY A 94 -26.04 18.47 16.42
N GLY A 95 -25.12 19.13 15.71
CA GLY A 95 -23.75 19.33 16.15
C GLY A 95 -22.80 18.16 15.88
N ARG A 96 -23.29 17.10 15.23
CA ARG A 96 -22.46 15.96 14.80
C ARG A 96 -21.68 16.29 13.52
N ALA A 97 -20.53 15.68 13.36
CA ALA A 97 -19.78 15.74 12.10
C ALA A 97 -20.57 15.05 10.95
N PRO A 98 -20.38 15.46 9.70
CA PRO A 98 -20.88 14.69 8.57
C PRO A 98 -20.42 13.23 8.62
N LEU A 99 -21.20 12.31 8.02
CA LEU A 99 -20.76 10.93 7.84
C LEU A 99 -19.43 10.90 7.09
N PRO A 100 -18.46 10.10 7.53
CA PRO A 100 -17.18 9.95 6.84
C PRO A 100 -17.34 9.10 5.59
N GLY A 101 -16.77 9.54 4.46
CA GLY A 101 -16.67 8.76 3.22
C GLY A 101 -15.22 8.50 2.88
N GLU A 102 -14.91 7.36 2.27
CA GLU A 102 -13.56 7.00 1.85
C GLU A 102 -13.57 6.43 0.43
N HIS A 103 -12.45 6.60 -0.29
CA HIS A 103 -12.26 6.01 -1.61
C HIS A 103 -12.31 4.47 -1.57
N GLY A 104 -11.89 3.90 -0.48
CA GLY A 104 -11.89 2.50 -0.09
C GLY A 104 -11.29 2.39 1.31
N PHE A 105 -11.36 1.25 1.96
CA PHE A 105 -10.78 1.05 3.29
C PHE A 105 -9.24 1.10 3.27
N ARG A 106 -8.64 1.32 4.44
CA ARG A 106 -7.18 1.33 4.63
C ARG A 106 -6.73 0.04 5.27
N PHE A 107 -5.63 -0.48 4.75
CA PHE A 107 -5.00 -1.72 5.16
C PHE A 107 -3.53 -1.44 5.46
N PHE A 108 -3.07 -1.79 6.65
CA PHE A 108 -1.70 -1.57 7.12
C PHE A 108 -1.06 -2.91 7.51
N PRO A 109 -0.64 -3.71 6.53
CA PRO A 109 0.03 -4.98 6.81
C PRO A 109 1.16 -4.86 7.81
N GLY A 110 1.37 -5.90 8.59
CA GLY A 110 2.41 -5.93 9.62
C GLY A 110 3.83 -5.74 9.07
N PHE A 111 4.06 -6.07 7.80
CA PHE A 111 5.36 -5.87 7.14
C PHE A 111 5.66 -4.40 6.77
N TYR A 112 4.68 -3.49 6.87
CA TYR A 112 4.93 -2.06 6.74
C TYR A 112 5.84 -1.60 7.88
N ARG A 113 6.98 -1.00 7.54
CA ARG A 113 8.00 -0.53 8.49
C ARG A 113 8.35 0.94 8.28
N ASN A 114 8.48 1.39 7.02
CA ASN A 114 8.80 2.77 6.68
C ASN A 114 7.66 3.72 7.06
N LEU A 115 6.44 3.39 6.69
CA LEU A 115 5.28 4.23 7.01
C LEU A 115 4.98 4.27 8.51
N PRO A 116 4.93 3.16 9.26
CA PRO A 116 4.77 3.21 10.72
C PRO A 116 5.86 3.99 11.44
N ASP A 117 7.10 4.01 10.95
CA ASP A 117 8.13 4.88 11.50
C ASP A 117 7.77 6.37 11.32
N THR A 118 7.32 6.77 10.14
CA THR A 118 6.81 8.13 9.93
C THR A 118 5.63 8.42 10.85
N MET A 119 4.67 7.48 10.98
CA MET A 119 3.49 7.64 11.85
C MET A 119 3.85 7.82 13.33
N ARG A 120 4.93 7.17 13.82
CA ARG A 120 5.44 7.37 15.20
C ARG A 120 5.92 8.78 15.46
N ARG A 121 6.42 9.46 14.44
CA ARG A 121 6.95 10.84 14.55
C ARG A 121 5.88 11.91 14.43
N ILE A 122 4.63 11.55 14.12
CA ILE A 122 3.49 12.46 14.06
C ILE A 122 2.81 12.47 15.43
N PRO A 123 2.84 13.59 16.18
CA PRO A 123 2.21 13.68 17.49
C PRO A 123 0.69 13.47 17.43
N PHE A 124 0.16 12.70 18.38
CA PHE A 124 -1.27 12.50 18.57
C PHE A 124 -1.62 12.52 20.06
N ALA A 125 -2.64 13.28 20.44
CA ALA A 125 -3.00 13.45 21.84
C ALA A 125 -3.37 12.10 22.49
N GLY A 126 -2.71 11.76 23.61
CA GLY A 126 -2.94 10.51 24.34
C GLY A 126 -2.11 9.33 23.87
N ASN A 127 -1.41 9.41 22.74
CA ASN A 127 -0.60 8.33 22.19
C ASN A 127 0.90 8.56 22.43
N ALA A 128 1.56 7.60 23.06
CA ALA A 128 3.01 7.67 23.28
C ALA A 128 3.82 7.44 21.98
N GLY A 129 3.31 6.62 21.08
CA GLY A 129 3.88 6.31 19.77
C GLY A 129 3.25 7.12 18.63
N GLY A 130 2.68 8.30 18.93
CA GLY A 130 2.10 9.17 17.92
C GLY A 130 0.91 8.54 17.19
N VAL A 131 0.72 8.95 15.94
CA VAL A 131 -0.36 8.42 15.07
C VAL A 131 -0.29 6.90 14.87
N ARG A 132 0.89 6.28 14.96
CA ARG A 132 1.04 4.83 14.84
C ARG A 132 0.17 4.07 15.86
N ASP A 133 -0.04 4.64 17.04
CA ASP A 133 -0.85 4.00 18.08
C ASP A 133 -2.37 4.07 17.79
N ASN A 134 -2.78 4.68 16.68
CA ASN A 134 -4.14 4.60 16.16
C ASN A 134 -4.40 3.32 15.34
N LEU A 135 -3.39 2.50 15.08
CA LEU A 135 -3.56 1.23 14.40
C LEU A 135 -4.14 0.17 15.35
N ARG A 136 -5.10 -0.61 14.84
CA ARG A 136 -5.77 -1.73 15.53
C ARG A 136 -5.59 -2.98 14.71
N GLY A 137 -5.24 -4.09 15.37
CA GLY A 137 -5.09 -5.39 14.74
C GLY A 137 -6.43 -6.00 14.37
N ALA A 138 -6.55 -6.49 13.14
CA ALA A 138 -7.57 -7.45 12.77
C ALA A 138 -7.17 -8.84 13.25
N THR A 139 -8.14 -9.66 13.63
CA THR A 139 -7.88 -10.98 14.22
C THR A 139 -8.27 -12.14 13.32
N GLU A 140 -8.99 -11.84 12.24
CA GLU A 140 -9.53 -12.85 11.33
C GLU A 140 -9.75 -12.26 9.95
N GLU A 141 -9.66 -13.07 8.91
CA GLU A 141 -10.06 -12.77 7.55
C GLU A 141 -11.13 -13.76 7.11
N LEU A 142 -12.20 -13.25 6.48
CA LEU A 142 -13.30 -14.06 5.94
C LEU A 142 -13.16 -14.17 4.43
N PHE A 143 -13.07 -15.40 3.94
CA PHE A 143 -13.25 -15.71 2.52
C PHE A 143 -14.68 -16.23 2.34
N ALA A 144 -15.57 -15.29 1.99
CA ALA A 144 -16.98 -15.58 1.80
C ALA A 144 -17.22 -16.28 0.47
N ARG A 145 -18.02 -17.34 0.51
CA ARG A 145 -18.40 -18.15 -0.65
C ARG A 145 -19.89 -17.95 -0.91
N SER A 146 -20.33 -18.20 -2.13
CA SER A 146 -21.73 -18.15 -2.51
C SER A 146 -22.33 -19.54 -2.76
N SER A 147 -23.65 -19.61 -2.95
CA SER A 147 -24.36 -20.83 -3.31
C SER A 147 -24.31 -21.94 -2.24
N GLY A 148 -24.30 -21.56 -0.96
CA GLY A 148 -24.28 -22.48 0.18
C GLY A 148 -22.95 -23.21 0.35
N ARG A 149 -21.88 -22.74 -0.29
CA ARG A 149 -20.53 -23.24 -0.02
C ARG A 149 -20.04 -22.72 1.34
N PRO A 150 -19.33 -23.52 2.15
CA PRO A 150 -18.85 -23.04 3.42
C PRO A 150 -17.82 -21.93 3.26
N ASP A 151 -17.97 -20.90 4.07
CA ASP A 151 -16.98 -19.84 4.21
C ASP A 151 -15.70 -20.37 4.85
N LEU A 152 -14.58 -19.71 4.53
CA LEU A 152 -13.31 -19.95 5.17
C LEU A 152 -12.98 -18.79 6.12
N HIS A 153 -12.92 -19.06 7.41
CA HIS A 153 -12.47 -18.16 8.44
C HIS A 153 -10.99 -18.39 8.73
N PHE A 154 -10.16 -17.44 8.36
CA PHE A 154 -8.72 -17.53 8.51
C PHE A 154 -8.24 -16.68 9.70
N PRO A 155 -7.76 -17.31 10.81
CA PRO A 155 -7.29 -16.56 11.97
C PRO A 155 -5.96 -15.87 11.68
N LEU A 156 -5.92 -14.55 11.85
CA LEU A 156 -4.73 -13.72 11.70
C LEU A 156 -3.89 -13.70 12.98
N ARG A 157 -3.39 -14.87 13.36
CA ARG A 157 -2.56 -15.03 14.55
C ARG A 157 -1.11 -15.31 14.16
N ARG A 158 -0.22 -14.39 14.53
CA ARG A 158 1.21 -14.64 14.38
C ARG A 158 1.68 -15.75 15.32
N VAL A 159 2.68 -16.47 14.89
CA VAL A 159 3.41 -17.39 15.76
C VAL A 159 4.15 -16.58 16.82
N THR A 160 3.78 -16.75 18.08
CA THR A 160 4.38 -16.02 19.22
C THR A 160 5.81 -16.44 19.53
N THR A 161 6.16 -17.68 19.17
CA THR A 161 7.52 -18.20 19.28
C THR A 161 7.98 -18.63 17.89
N PRO A 162 8.59 -17.72 17.11
CA PRO A 162 9.10 -18.07 15.79
C PRO A 162 10.11 -19.22 15.89
N PRO A 163 10.12 -20.16 14.93
CA PRO A 163 11.11 -21.23 14.93
C PRO A 163 12.53 -20.67 14.89
N ALA A 164 13.48 -21.39 15.50
CA ALA A 164 14.88 -20.99 15.40
C ALA A 164 15.32 -20.98 13.93
N PRO A 165 16.24 -20.09 13.53
CA PRO A 165 16.69 -20.01 12.15
C PRO A 165 17.11 -21.36 11.54
N GLY A 166 17.78 -22.22 12.31
CA GLY A 166 18.19 -23.56 11.84
C GLY A 166 17.06 -24.56 11.59
N ASP A 167 15.86 -24.31 12.12
CA ASP A 167 14.72 -25.19 11.96
C ASP A 167 13.91 -24.88 10.68
N ILE A 168 14.15 -23.73 10.05
CA ILE A 168 13.47 -23.31 8.83
C ILE A 168 14.16 -23.93 7.61
N THR A 169 13.68 -25.10 7.24
CA THR A 169 14.12 -25.81 6.02
C THR A 169 13.06 -25.70 4.92
N PRO A 170 13.40 -25.96 3.65
CA PRO A 170 12.40 -26.00 2.57
C PRO A 170 11.27 -26.99 2.85
N SER A 171 11.57 -28.17 3.41
CA SER A 171 10.55 -29.15 3.79
C SER A 171 9.64 -28.62 4.90
N TRP A 172 10.21 -27.98 5.93
CA TRP A 172 9.42 -27.38 6.99
C TRP A 172 8.48 -26.27 6.45
N ILE A 173 8.99 -25.38 5.58
CA ILE A 173 8.16 -24.35 4.94
C ILE A 173 7.03 -24.98 4.14
N ARG A 174 7.34 -26.01 3.34
CA ARG A 174 6.34 -26.76 2.56
C ARG A 174 5.23 -27.32 3.46
N ASP A 175 5.60 -27.92 4.58
CA ASP A 175 4.65 -28.49 5.54
C ASP A 175 3.79 -27.42 6.20
N GLN A 176 4.33 -26.21 6.49
CA GLN A 176 3.53 -25.07 6.97
C GLN A 176 2.52 -24.60 5.94
N ILE A 177 2.92 -24.49 4.67
CA ILE A 177 2.02 -24.09 3.58
C ILE A 177 0.89 -25.13 3.44
N LEU A 178 1.23 -26.42 3.41
CA LEU A 178 0.24 -27.49 3.34
C LEU A 178 -0.73 -27.47 4.52
N SER A 179 -0.22 -27.29 5.73
CA SER A 179 -1.05 -27.17 6.93
C SER A 179 -2.00 -25.97 6.88
N ALA A 180 -1.53 -24.82 6.38
CA ALA A 180 -2.37 -23.65 6.22
C ALA A 180 -3.48 -23.86 5.17
N LEU A 181 -3.16 -24.53 4.08
CA LEU A 181 -4.14 -24.87 3.03
C LEU A 181 -5.15 -25.93 3.50
N ASP A 182 -4.76 -26.87 4.36
CA ASP A 182 -5.65 -27.90 4.89
C ASP A 182 -6.65 -27.34 5.93
N LEU A 183 -6.30 -26.24 6.60
CA LEU A 183 -7.10 -25.65 7.69
C LEU A 183 -8.48 -25.12 7.28
N GLY A 184 -8.84 -25.14 6.03
CA GLY A 184 -10.15 -24.61 5.64
C GLY A 184 -10.45 -24.67 4.15
N THR A 185 -9.48 -25.01 3.31
CA THR A 185 -9.71 -25.14 1.89
C THR A 185 -10.17 -26.56 1.52
N ARG A 186 -10.90 -26.67 0.41
CA ARG A 186 -11.28 -27.95 -0.18
C ARG A 186 -10.39 -28.31 -1.38
N LEU A 187 -9.18 -27.81 -1.37
CA LEU A 187 -8.23 -28.09 -2.43
C LEU A 187 -7.91 -29.59 -2.50
N PRO A 188 -7.91 -30.21 -3.68
CA PRO A 188 -7.35 -31.54 -3.84
C PRO A 188 -5.90 -31.59 -3.34
N ALA A 189 -5.54 -32.65 -2.61
CA ALA A 189 -4.22 -32.74 -1.97
C ALA A 189 -3.05 -32.60 -2.97
N HIS A 190 -3.21 -33.05 -4.21
CA HIS A 190 -2.19 -32.91 -5.24
C HIS A 190 -2.03 -31.46 -5.73
N GLU A 191 -3.12 -30.67 -5.76
CA GLU A 191 -3.09 -29.25 -6.12
C GLU A 191 -2.45 -28.43 -5.00
N ALA A 192 -2.82 -28.69 -3.73
CA ALA A 192 -2.19 -28.06 -2.58
C ALA A 192 -0.67 -28.36 -2.55
N ALA A 193 -0.28 -29.62 -2.81
CA ALA A 193 1.13 -30.02 -2.89
C ALA A 193 1.86 -29.27 -4.02
N TYR A 194 1.25 -29.21 -5.20
CA TYR A 194 1.81 -28.49 -6.34
C TYR A 194 2.03 -26.99 -6.01
N PHE A 195 1.03 -26.35 -5.43
CA PHE A 195 1.15 -24.94 -5.04
C PHE A 195 2.28 -24.73 -4.03
N ALA A 196 2.38 -25.57 -3.00
CA ALA A 196 3.46 -25.50 -2.02
C ALA A 196 4.84 -25.64 -2.66
N ASP A 197 4.98 -26.54 -3.65
CA ASP A 197 6.22 -26.72 -4.40
C ASP A 197 6.54 -25.50 -5.28
N ARG A 198 5.54 -24.88 -5.92
CA ARG A 198 5.72 -23.61 -6.65
C ARG A 198 6.19 -22.48 -5.75
N LEU A 199 5.64 -22.37 -4.52
CA LEU A 199 6.11 -21.38 -3.57
C LEU A 199 7.55 -21.64 -3.15
N LEU A 200 8.00 -22.88 -2.99
CA LEU A 200 9.41 -23.19 -2.75
C LEU A 200 10.31 -22.74 -3.90
N VAL A 201 9.87 -22.96 -5.14
CA VAL A 201 10.58 -22.45 -6.32
C VAL A 201 10.78 -20.95 -6.22
N HIS A 202 9.70 -20.20 -5.90
CA HIS A 202 9.79 -18.74 -5.77
C HIS A 202 10.71 -18.32 -4.62
N LEU A 203 10.54 -18.90 -3.43
CA LEU A 203 11.30 -18.59 -2.21
C LEU A 203 12.80 -18.81 -2.37
N THR A 204 13.19 -19.84 -3.13
CA THR A 204 14.59 -20.22 -3.33
C THR A 204 15.20 -19.63 -4.61
N SER A 205 14.41 -18.91 -5.41
CA SER A 205 14.89 -18.23 -6.61
C SER A 205 15.78 -17.05 -6.26
N CYS A 206 16.91 -16.93 -6.94
CA CYS A 206 17.82 -15.79 -6.84
C CYS A 206 17.18 -14.51 -7.41
N ASP A 207 17.70 -13.35 -7.01
CA ASP A 207 17.16 -12.06 -7.43
C ASP A 207 17.19 -11.92 -8.97
N ALA A 208 18.25 -12.35 -9.63
CA ALA A 208 18.36 -12.30 -11.09
C ALA A 208 17.24 -13.10 -11.79
N ARG A 209 16.89 -14.31 -11.28
CA ARG A 209 15.78 -15.10 -11.82
C ARG A 209 14.45 -14.43 -11.54
N ARG A 210 14.26 -13.86 -10.34
CA ARG A 210 13.02 -13.15 -9.97
C ARG A 210 12.80 -11.92 -10.85
N GLU A 211 13.84 -11.12 -11.07
CA GLU A 211 13.78 -9.90 -11.86
C GLU A 211 13.64 -10.13 -13.38
N ASP A 212 14.05 -11.28 -13.87
CA ASP A 212 13.94 -11.62 -15.29
C ASP A 212 12.84 -12.65 -15.56
N GLN A 213 13.01 -13.91 -15.11
CA GLN A 213 12.07 -14.98 -15.44
C GLN A 213 10.70 -14.75 -14.79
N TRP A 214 10.66 -14.52 -13.46
CA TRP A 214 9.39 -14.38 -12.74
C TRP A 214 8.73 -13.02 -12.95
N GLU A 215 9.48 -11.98 -13.29
CA GLU A 215 8.90 -10.70 -13.72
C GLU A 215 8.16 -10.83 -15.06
N LYS A 216 8.60 -11.71 -15.95
CA LYS A 216 8.00 -11.96 -17.27
C LYS A 216 6.96 -13.07 -17.28
N THR A 217 6.80 -13.79 -16.17
CA THR A 217 5.85 -14.89 -16.03
C THR A 217 4.62 -14.41 -15.28
N ALA A 218 3.43 -14.62 -15.85
CA ALA A 218 2.18 -14.32 -15.17
C ALA A 218 1.97 -15.26 -13.97
N TRP A 219 1.33 -14.76 -12.91
CA TRP A 219 1.00 -15.57 -11.73
C TRP A 219 0.17 -16.80 -12.08
N TRP A 220 -0.82 -16.62 -12.97
CA TRP A 220 -1.67 -17.68 -13.48
C TRP A 220 -0.87 -18.83 -14.09
N ASP A 221 0.11 -18.51 -14.96
CA ASP A 221 0.97 -19.49 -15.61
C ASP A 221 1.94 -20.12 -14.61
N PHE A 222 2.49 -19.33 -13.68
CA PHE A 222 3.41 -19.80 -12.66
C PHE A 222 2.80 -20.89 -11.78
N ILE A 223 1.54 -20.71 -11.37
CA ILE A 223 0.81 -21.68 -10.55
C ILE A 223 0.03 -22.71 -11.39
N ARG A 224 0.13 -22.68 -12.72
CA ARG A 224 -0.63 -23.53 -13.67
C ARG A 224 -2.15 -23.52 -13.41
N ALA A 225 -2.71 -22.38 -13.11
CA ALA A 225 -4.10 -22.27 -12.69
C ALA A 225 -5.10 -22.84 -13.73
N GLU A 226 -4.78 -22.77 -15.04
CA GLU A 226 -5.65 -23.28 -16.10
C GLU A 226 -5.90 -24.79 -15.99
N GLU A 227 -4.93 -25.55 -15.48
CA GLU A 227 -4.98 -27.01 -15.35
C GLU A 227 -5.63 -27.48 -14.04
N MET A 228 -5.95 -26.54 -13.11
CA MET A 228 -6.37 -26.81 -11.76
C MET A 228 -7.89 -26.65 -11.56
N SER A 229 -8.37 -27.09 -10.40
CA SER A 229 -9.78 -26.96 -10.00
C SER A 229 -10.24 -25.49 -9.93
N GLU A 230 -11.56 -25.30 -9.97
CA GLU A 230 -12.16 -23.96 -9.76
C GLU A 230 -11.77 -23.39 -8.40
N GLU A 231 -11.77 -24.21 -7.35
CA GLU A 231 -11.37 -23.81 -5.99
C GLU A 231 -9.94 -23.25 -5.97
N TYR A 232 -9.00 -23.94 -6.62
CA TYR A 232 -7.62 -23.50 -6.74
C TYR A 232 -7.51 -22.16 -7.49
N ARG A 233 -8.16 -22.06 -8.65
CA ARG A 233 -8.14 -20.84 -9.48
C ARG A 233 -8.71 -19.63 -8.72
N THR A 234 -9.82 -19.83 -8.03
CA THR A 234 -10.50 -18.75 -7.29
C THR A 234 -9.68 -18.31 -6.08
N LEU A 235 -9.23 -19.25 -5.25
CA LEU A 235 -8.53 -18.93 -4.00
C LEU A 235 -7.08 -18.46 -4.24
N LEU A 236 -6.32 -19.20 -5.03
CA LEU A 236 -4.88 -19.01 -5.17
C LEU A 236 -4.48 -18.18 -6.41
N GLY A 237 -5.34 -18.15 -7.42
CA GLY A 237 -5.19 -17.28 -8.58
C GLY A 237 -5.81 -15.90 -8.33
N ILE A 238 -7.14 -15.81 -8.38
CA ILE A 238 -7.90 -14.55 -8.36
C ILE A 238 -7.85 -13.89 -6.97
N GLY A 239 -8.05 -14.66 -5.91
CA GLY A 239 -8.06 -14.17 -4.53
C GLY A 239 -6.76 -13.47 -4.12
N GLN A 240 -5.61 -13.96 -4.60
CA GLN A 240 -4.29 -13.39 -4.28
C GLN A 240 -3.87 -12.25 -5.22
N THR A 241 -4.64 -11.93 -6.24
CA THR A 241 -4.30 -10.92 -7.25
C THR A 241 -5.41 -9.92 -7.46
N ARG A 242 -6.46 -10.26 -8.22
CA ARG A 242 -7.53 -9.32 -8.58
C ARG A 242 -8.24 -8.75 -7.36
N ASN A 243 -8.56 -9.57 -6.38
CA ASN A 243 -9.27 -9.13 -5.18
C ASN A 243 -8.44 -8.19 -4.31
N LEU A 244 -7.13 -8.42 -4.19
CA LEU A 244 -6.26 -7.63 -3.31
C LEU A 244 -5.68 -6.38 -3.97
N VAL A 245 -5.33 -6.45 -5.27
CA VAL A 245 -4.51 -5.42 -5.93
C VAL A 245 -4.99 -5.10 -7.36
N ALA A 246 -6.22 -5.41 -7.69
CA ALA A 246 -6.88 -5.14 -8.97
C ALA A 246 -6.12 -5.65 -10.23
N THR A 247 -5.04 -6.40 -10.07
CA THR A 247 -4.30 -6.98 -11.20
C THR A 247 -4.82 -8.38 -11.49
N ARG A 248 -5.26 -8.66 -12.71
CA ARG A 248 -5.73 -10.01 -13.09
C ARG A 248 -4.59 -11.01 -13.03
N ALA A 249 -4.85 -12.20 -12.53
CA ALA A 249 -3.85 -13.26 -12.34
C ALA A 249 -3.11 -13.63 -13.65
N GLU A 250 -3.83 -13.56 -14.77
CA GLU A 250 -3.33 -13.89 -16.12
C GLU A 250 -2.27 -12.91 -16.63
N VAL A 251 -2.14 -11.75 -15.97
CA VAL A 251 -1.13 -10.73 -16.33
C VAL A 251 -0.26 -10.30 -15.16
N ALA A 252 -0.63 -10.61 -13.92
CA ALA A 252 0.09 -10.19 -12.72
C ALA A 252 1.51 -10.79 -12.70
N SER A 253 2.52 -9.94 -12.44
CA SER A 253 3.91 -10.40 -12.32
C SER A 253 4.06 -11.39 -11.15
N THR A 254 4.57 -12.58 -11.44
CA THR A 254 4.88 -13.58 -10.41
C THR A 254 5.87 -13.06 -9.38
N ARG A 255 6.84 -12.24 -9.81
CA ARG A 255 7.79 -11.61 -8.91
C ARG A 255 7.09 -10.75 -7.87
N THR A 256 6.17 -9.88 -8.30
CA THR A 256 5.45 -8.96 -7.40
C THR A 256 4.50 -9.73 -6.47
N VAL A 257 3.67 -10.63 -7.02
CA VAL A 257 2.73 -11.44 -6.22
C VAL A 257 3.49 -12.31 -5.21
N GLY A 258 4.50 -13.04 -5.68
CA GLY A 258 5.29 -13.93 -4.83
C GLY A 258 6.00 -13.19 -3.70
N ARG A 259 6.66 -12.05 -3.99
CA ARG A 259 7.44 -11.32 -3.00
C ARG A 259 6.59 -10.57 -1.98
N VAL A 260 5.57 -9.85 -2.44
CA VAL A 260 4.83 -8.94 -1.56
C VAL A 260 3.62 -9.63 -0.94
N ILE A 261 2.80 -10.31 -1.73
CA ILE A 261 1.59 -10.95 -1.24
C ILE A 261 1.93 -12.25 -0.50
N ILE A 262 2.62 -13.18 -1.18
CA ILE A 262 2.85 -14.51 -0.63
C ILE A 262 3.93 -14.50 0.45
N GLU A 263 5.11 -13.91 0.16
CA GLU A 263 6.21 -13.93 1.12
C GLU A 263 5.98 -12.94 2.27
N ALA A 264 5.89 -11.63 1.98
CA ALA A 264 5.90 -10.62 3.03
C ALA A 264 4.59 -10.58 3.83
N LEU A 265 3.43 -10.56 3.16
CA LEU A 265 2.13 -10.46 3.83
C LEU A 265 1.74 -11.79 4.48
N ILE A 266 1.72 -12.88 3.73
CA ILE A 266 1.17 -14.16 4.23
C ILE A 266 2.23 -14.95 5.00
N LEU A 267 3.24 -15.47 4.32
CA LEU A 267 4.14 -16.46 4.91
C LEU A 267 4.94 -15.90 6.09
N TRP A 268 5.69 -14.80 5.86
CA TRP A 268 6.53 -14.24 6.91
C TRP A 268 5.72 -13.51 7.97
N GLY A 269 4.58 -12.90 7.59
CA GLY A 269 3.64 -12.30 8.53
C GLY A 269 3.10 -13.32 9.53
N LEU A 270 2.60 -14.45 9.06
CA LEU A 270 2.11 -15.55 9.92
C LEU A 270 3.22 -16.12 10.81
N LEU A 271 4.44 -16.21 10.31
CA LEU A 271 5.61 -16.66 11.08
C LEU A 271 6.17 -15.59 12.03
N GLY A 272 5.53 -14.42 12.13
CA GLY A 272 5.97 -13.32 13.00
C GLY A 272 7.33 -12.73 12.62
N ARG A 273 7.68 -12.76 11.32
CA ARG A 273 8.95 -12.28 10.83
C ARG A 273 8.78 -11.11 9.87
N GLY A 274 9.72 -10.18 9.91
CA GLY A 274 9.70 -9.00 9.03
C GLY A 274 8.62 -7.99 9.36
N LEU A 275 7.96 -8.12 10.50
CA LEU A 275 6.93 -7.21 10.97
C LEU A 275 7.53 -5.94 11.59
N ASP A 276 6.71 -4.91 11.74
CA ASP A 276 7.03 -3.69 12.47
C ASP A 276 6.99 -3.94 13.99
N GLY A 277 8.08 -4.48 14.52
CA GLY A 277 8.18 -4.86 15.93
C GLY A 277 7.14 -5.93 16.30
N ASP A 278 6.26 -5.59 17.24
CA ASP A 278 5.17 -6.45 17.73
C ASP A 278 3.86 -6.28 16.95
N ALA A 279 3.90 -5.72 15.74
CA ALA A 279 2.70 -5.46 14.95
C ALA A 279 1.91 -6.74 14.65
N ASP A 280 0.57 -6.59 14.62
CA ASP A 280 -0.32 -7.60 14.08
C ASP A 280 -0.11 -7.76 12.57
N ILE A 281 -0.52 -8.89 12.02
CA ILE A 281 -0.37 -9.22 10.60
C ILE A 281 -1.14 -8.25 9.73
N ASP A 282 -2.36 -7.93 10.15
CA ASP A 282 -3.26 -6.97 9.54
C ASP A 282 -3.66 -5.91 10.55
N ARG A 283 -3.66 -4.65 10.12
CA ARG A 283 -4.02 -3.50 10.95
C ARG A 283 -4.88 -2.53 10.17
N VAL A 284 -5.78 -1.84 10.89
CA VAL A 284 -6.64 -0.78 10.39
C VAL A 284 -6.61 0.42 11.34
N LEU A 285 -7.16 1.58 10.94
CA LEU A 285 -7.21 2.77 11.80
C LEU A 285 -8.41 2.71 12.75
N ASN A 286 -8.28 3.36 13.91
CA ASN A 286 -9.31 3.44 14.96
C ASN A 286 -10.27 4.62 14.84
N ALA A 287 -10.27 5.31 13.71
CA ALA A 287 -11.19 6.37 13.32
C ALA A 287 -11.10 6.58 11.80
N PRO A 288 -11.95 7.42 11.18
CA PRO A 288 -11.80 7.80 9.78
C PRO A 288 -10.37 8.24 9.45
N THR A 289 -9.88 7.88 8.27
CA THR A 289 -8.45 8.03 7.91
C THR A 289 -7.92 9.44 8.08
N SER A 290 -8.68 10.47 7.71
CA SER A 290 -8.22 11.85 7.90
C SER A 290 -8.09 12.20 9.37
N GLU A 291 -9.07 11.82 10.20
CA GLU A 291 -9.05 12.12 11.64
C GLU A 291 -7.94 11.37 12.40
N ALA A 292 -7.75 10.10 12.07
CA ALA A 292 -6.77 9.25 12.75
C ALA A 292 -5.33 9.48 12.28
N TRP A 293 -5.13 10.05 11.08
CA TRP A 293 -3.80 10.08 10.47
C TRP A 293 -3.48 11.36 9.70
N ILE A 294 -4.29 11.75 8.69
CA ILE A 294 -3.89 12.80 7.74
C ILE A 294 -3.94 14.20 8.39
N ASP A 295 -5.00 14.54 9.11
CA ASP A 295 -5.15 15.86 9.74
C ASP A 295 -4.11 16.11 10.85
N PRO A 296 -3.80 15.13 11.74
CA PRO A 296 -2.67 15.24 12.65
C PRO A 296 -1.33 15.44 11.92
N TRP A 297 -1.13 14.76 10.79
CA TRP A 297 0.09 14.89 9.99
C TRP A 297 0.21 16.28 9.36
N GLU A 298 -0.86 16.78 8.76
CA GLU A 298 -0.92 18.16 8.26
C GLU A 298 -0.60 19.17 9.36
N THR A 299 -1.24 19.01 10.52
CA THR A 299 -1.03 19.90 11.69
C THR A 299 0.44 19.88 12.12
N HIS A 300 1.04 18.69 12.21
CA HIS A 300 2.45 18.53 12.55
C HIS A 300 3.36 19.22 11.52
N LEU A 301 3.16 18.98 10.24
CA LEU A 301 3.98 19.56 9.16
C LEU A 301 3.85 21.09 9.11
N ARG A 302 2.64 21.65 9.30
CA ARG A 302 2.45 23.09 9.40
C ARG A 302 3.22 23.68 10.59
N SER A 303 3.27 22.98 11.71
CA SER A 303 4.05 23.40 12.88
C SER A 303 5.56 23.41 12.63
N GLN A 304 6.02 22.60 11.67
CA GLN A 304 7.40 22.57 11.19
C GLN A 304 7.69 23.57 10.06
N GLY A 305 6.71 24.40 9.68
CA GLY A 305 6.87 25.43 8.65
C GLY A 305 6.62 24.96 7.22
N VAL A 306 6.05 23.76 7.02
CA VAL A 306 5.61 23.30 5.68
C VAL A 306 4.39 24.11 5.24
N GLU A 307 4.47 24.66 4.03
CA GLU A 307 3.36 25.37 3.38
C GLU A 307 2.56 24.42 2.49
N PHE A 308 1.23 24.54 2.51
CA PHE A 308 0.32 23.79 1.65
C PHE A 308 -0.49 24.72 0.77
N VAL A 309 -0.40 24.53 -0.54
CA VAL A 309 -1.15 25.29 -1.57
C VAL A 309 -2.18 24.32 -2.18
N LEU A 310 -3.35 24.28 -1.55
CA LEU A 310 -4.45 23.40 -1.94
C LEU A 310 -5.22 23.96 -3.14
N GLY A 311 -6.08 23.14 -3.77
CA GLY A 311 -6.88 23.51 -4.94
C GLY A 311 -6.04 23.85 -6.18
N THR A 312 -4.80 23.37 -6.23
CA THR A 312 -3.80 23.79 -7.22
C THR A 312 -3.37 22.63 -8.11
N GLN A 313 -3.64 22.74 -9.39
CA GLN A 313 -3.24 21.77 -10.40
C GLN A 313 -1.84 22.06 -10.94
N VAL A 314 -0.96 21.07 -10.91
CA VAL A 314 0.31 21.08 -11.63
C VAL A 314 0.03 20.86 -13.12
N ARG A 315 0.51 21.77 -13.98
CA ARG A 315 0.31 21.75 -15.43
C ARG A 315 1.52 21.26 -16.18
N GLU A 316 2.70 21.76 -15.82
CA GLU A 316 3.94 21.41 -16.50
C GLU A 316 5.16 21.63 -15.61
N VAL A 317 6.12 20.72 -15.70
CA VAL A 317 7.46 20.85 -15.14
C VAL A 317 8.32 21.51 -16.23
N VAL A 318 8.75 22.75 -16.00
CA VAL A 318 9.53 23.55 -16.96
C VAL A 318 11.00 23.15 -16.88
N TYR A 319 11.53 22.60 -17.97
CA TYR A 319 12.92 22.14 -18.04
C TYR A 319 13.70 22.98 -19.07
N GLU A 320 14.74 23.65 -18.62
CA GLU A 320 15.61 24.52 -19.45
C GLU A 320 17.05 24.47 -18.92
N GLY A 321 18.02 24.56 -19.80
CA GLY A 321 19.45 24.66 -19.41
C GLY A 321 19.95 23.47 -18.57
N GLY A 322 19.41 22.26 -18.76
CA GLY A 322 19.86 21.07 -18.06
C GLY A 322 19.23 20.85 -16.67
N ARG A 323 18.26 21.68 -16.26
CA ARG A 323 17.60 21.61 -14.95
C ARG A 323 16.13 22.00 -15.02
N VAL A 324 15.37 21.71 -14.00
CA VAL A 324 14.04 22.28 -13.80
C VAL A 324 14.19 23.71 -13.31
N THR A 325 13.56 24.65 -14.02
CA THR A 325 13.60 26.09 -13.73
C THR A 325 12.33 26.58 -13.04
N GLY A 326 11.26 25.80 -13.09
CA GLY A 326 10.00 26.11 -12.45
C GLY A 326 8.93 25.05 -12.74
N VAL A 327 7.76 25.25 -12.14
CA VAL A 327 6.57 24.43 -12.38
C VAL A 327 5.39 25.36 -12.68
N ARG A 328 4.70 25.15 -13.80
CA ARG A 328 3.44 25.84 -14.09
C ARG A 328 2.31 25.21 -13.30
N VAL A 329 1.62 26.03 -12.55
CA VAL A 329 0.47 25.64 -11.73
C VAL A 329 -0.71 26.56 -12.02
N ALA A 330 -1.93 26.05 -11.84
CA ALA A 330 -3.16 26.82 -11.97
C ALA A 330 -4.18 26.39 -10.91
N ALA A 331 -5.18 27.19 -10.63
CA ALA A 331 -6.36 26.72 -9.88
C ALA A 331 -7.07 25.60 -10.67
N ARG A 332 -7.89 24.78 -9.99
CA ARG A 332 -8.59 23.64 -10.61
C ARG A 332 -9.48 24.03 -11.80
N ASP A 333 -10.05 25.22 -11.78
CA ASP A 333 -10.85 25.77 -12.90
C ASP A 333 -10.01 26.29 -14.07
N GLY A 334 -8.68 26.18 -13.99
CA GLY A 334 -7.73 26.65 -14.97
C GLY A 334 -7.36 28.14 -14.84
N SER A 335 -7.96 28.86 -13.90
CA SER A 335 -7.59 30.25 -13.61
C SER A 335 -6.28 30.37 -12.83
N GLN A 336 -5.78 31.60 -12.64
CA GLN A 336 -4.62 31.92 -11.81
C GLN A 336 -3.34 31.15 -12.20
N GLU A 337 -3.14 30.91 -13.50
CA GLU A 337 -1.93 30.25 -13.99
C GLU A 337 -0.70 31.08 -13.62
N ARG A 338 0.30 30.41 -13.01
CA ARG A 338 1.57 31.01 -12.64
C ARG A 338 2.69 29.99 -12.64
N THR A 339 3.92 30.45 -12.75
CA THR A 339 5.11 29.61 -12.56
C THR A 339 5.62 29.78 -11.13
N VAL A 340 5.79 28.65 -10.43
CA VAL A 340 6.42 28.59 -9.11
C VAL A 340 7.86 28.11 -9.25
N THR A 341 8.76 28.65 -8.43
CA THR A 341 10.20 28.34 -8.49
C THR A 341 10.70 27.87 -7.13
N ALA A 342 11.57 26.86 -7.16
CA ALA A 342 12.27 26.33 -5.99
C ALA A 342 13.69 25.92 -6.40
N ASP A 343 14.51 25.53 -5.42
CA ASP A 343 15.85 24.99 -5.69
C ASP A 343 15.75 23.54 -6.15
N HIS A 344 14.83 22.77 -5.57
CA HIS A 344 14.54 21.38 -5.90
C HIS A 344 13.04 21.12 -6.08
N TYR A 345 12.70 20.06 -6.80
CA TYR A 345 11.33 19.65 -7.11
C TYR A 345 11.18 18.16 -6.90
N VAL A 346 10.14 17.76 -6.16
CA VAL A 346 9.76 16.35 -5.97
C VAL A 346 8.39 16.12 -6.61
N SER A 347 8.33 15.32 -7.69
CA SER A 347 7.08 14.90 -8.31
C SER A 347 6.51 13.71 -7.52
N ALA A 348 5.47 13.98 -6.72
CA ALA A 348 4.83 13.04 -5.81
C ALA A 348 3.37 12.74 -6.18
N MET A 349 3.01 13.00 -7.44
CA MET A 349 1.70 12.69 -8.00
C MET A 349 1.65 11.23 -8.47
N PRO A 350 0.47 10.59 -8.52
CA PRO A 350 0.30 9.31 -9.21
C PRO A 350 0.77 9.38 -10.67
N VAL A 351 1.30 8.28 -11.20
CA VAL A 351 1.93 8.27 -12.54
C VAL A 351 1.00 8.71 -13.64
N GLU A 352 -0.28 8.38 -13.56
CA GLU A 352 -1.32 8.76 -14.55
C GLU A 352 -1.47 10.28 -14.68
N HIS A 353 -1.17 11.03 -13.62
CA HIS A 353 -1.16 12.49 -13.61
C HIS A 353 0.23 13.07 -13.84
N ALA A 354 1.25 12.50 -13.19
CA ALA A 354 2.63 12.98 -13.26
C ALA A 354 3.17 13.01 -14.69
N ARG A 355 3.00 11.91 -15.44
CA ARG A 355 3.50 11.77 -16.82
C ARG A 355 2.97 12.83 -17.79
N GLY A 356 1.77 13.35 -17.55
CA GLY A 356 1.17 14.43 -18.32
C GLY A 356 1.85 15.80 -18.14
N THR A 357 2.62 15.97 -17.06
CA THR A 357 3.32 17.23 -16.74
C THR A 357 4.76 17.27 -17.27
N TRP A 358 5.28 16.15 -17.77
CA TRP A 358 6.66 16.05 -18.25
C TRP A 358 6.74 16.30 -19.76
N GLY A 359 7.27 17.47 -20.14
CA GLY A 359 7.44 17.86 -21.54
C GLY A 359 8.50 17.01 -22.27
N LYS A 360 8.51 17.09 -23.59
CA LYS A 360 9.43 16.31 -24.45
C LYS A 360 10.92 16.51 -24.10
N ALA A 361 11.33 17.74 -23.76
CA ALA A 361 12.71 18.04 -23.41
C ALA A 361 13.14 17.38 -22.11
N LEU A 362 12.27 17.37 -21.08
CA LEU A 362 12.52 16.71 -19.81
C LEU A 362 12.62 15.18 -19.99
N ARG A 363 11.71 14.58 -20.77
CA ARG A 363 11.73 13.13 -21.07
C ARG A 363 12.96 12.72 -21.91
N ALA A 364 13.45 13.60 -22.78
CA ALA A 364 14.67 13.35 -23.53
C ALA A 364 15.92 13.44 -22.65
N ALA A 365 15.91 14.30 -21.63
CA ALA A 365 16.99 14.41 -20.65
C ALA A 365 17.10 13.17 -19.76
N ASP A 366 15.95 12.56 -19.43
CA ASP A 366 15.91 11.30 -18.68
C ASP A 366 14.92 10.31 -19.30
N PRO A 367 15.41 9.30 -20.03
CA PRO A 367 14.56 8.29 -20.68
C PRO A 367 13.71 7.44 -19.73
N GLN A 368 14.03 7.36 -18.44
CA GLN A 368 13.17 6.63 -17.49
C GLN A 368 11.78 7.26 -17.38
N LEU A 369 11.68 8.59 -17.56
CA LEU A 369 10.39 9.29 -17.55
C LEU A 369 9.50 8.88 -18.75
N ALA A 370 10.11 8.61 -19.90
CA ALA A 370 9.37 8.13 -21.07
C ALA A 370 8.87 6.69 -20.89
N ARG A 371 9.63 5.82 -20.18
CA ARG A 371 9.19 4.45 -19.91
C ARG A 371 7.94 4.39 -19.02
N CYS A 372 7.69 5.40 -18.20
CA CYS A 372 6.49 5.50 -17.40
C CYS A 372 5.18 5.50 -18.22
N ASP A 373 5.24 5.77 -19.53
CA ASP A 373 4.07 5.69 -20.40
C ASP A 373 3.54 4.25 -20.56
N ALA A 374 4.39 3.24 -20.33
CA ALA A 374 4.01 1.83 -20.35
C ALA A 374 3.41 1.34 -19.02
N LEU A 375 3.48 2.13 -17.96
CA LEU A 375 2.84 1.79 -16.68
C LEU A 375 1.32 1.85 -16.81
N GLN A 376 0.65 0.87 -16.23
CA GLN A 376 -0.79 0.70 -16.33
C GLN A 376 -1.46 0.95 -14.98
N ALA A 377 -2.66 1.48 -15.04
CA ALA A 377 -3.53 1.66 -13.89
C ALA A 377 -4.91 1.06 -14.20
N ASP A 378 -5.59 0.57 -13.18
CA ASP A 378 -6.95 0.03 -13.30
C ASP A 378 -7.85 0.56 -12.18
N TRP A 379 -9.13 0.31 -12.29
CA TRP A 379 -10.09 0.79 -11.31
C TRP A 379 -10.14 -0.14 -10.09
N MET A 380 -9.97 0.44 -8.92
CA MET A 380 -10.19 -0.19 -7.64
C MET A 380 -10.76 0.87 -6.70
N THR A 381 -12.06 0.91 -6.58
CA THR A 381 -12.76 1.84 -5.69
C THR A 381 -14.07 1.21 -5.23
N GLY A 382 -14.64 1.75 -4.18
CA GLY A 382 -15.78 1.12 -3.54
C GLY A 382 -16.87 2.07 -3.12
N VAL A 383 -17.79 1.49 -2.39
CA VAL A 383 -18.95 2.13 -1.75
C VAL A 383 -18.83 1.91 -0.25
N MET A 384 -19.01 2.96 0.52
CA MET A 384 -19.22 2.85 1.96
C MET A 384 -20.71 2.88 2.23
N PHE A 385 -21.23 1.83 2.85
CA PHE A 385 -22.62 1.72 3.31
C PHE A 385 -22.72 2.16 4.76
N TYR A 386 -23.76 2.90 5.13
CA TYR A 386 -24.07 3.30 6.50
C TYR A 386 -25.24 2.44 7.00
N LEU A 387 -25.04 1.79 8.15
CA LEU A 387 -25.93 0.78 8.67
C LEU A 387 -26.58 1.24 9.98
N ARG A 388 -27.88 0.95 10.11
CA ARG A 388 -28.69 1.22 11.30
C ARG A 388 -28.27 0.35 12.48
N THR A 389 -27.90 -0.89 12.22
CA THR A 389 -27.55 -1.89 13.22
C THR A 389 -26.08 -2.25 13.08
N PRO A 390 -25.31 -2.33 14.17
CA PRO A 390 -23.96 -2.87 14.11
C PRO A 390 -23.95 -4.25 13.47
N THR A 391 -23.15 -4.44 12.44
CA THR A 391 -23.08 -5.66 11.65
C THR A 391 -21.62 -6.14 11.55
N PRO A 392 -21.02 -6.61 12.66
CA PRO A 392 -19.69 -7.18 12.64
C PRO A 392 -19.75 -8.55 11.95
N VAL A 393 -19.43 -8.58 10.65
CA VAL A 393 -19.36 -9.83 9.87
C VAL A 393 -18.19 -10.68 10.35
N VAL A 394 -17.02 -10.05 10.46
CA VAL A 394 -15.77 -10.65 10.91
C VAL A 394 -14.90 -9.53 11.51
N HIS A 395 -14.06 -9.85 12.48
CA HIS A 395 -13.10 -8.86 13.01
C HIS A 395 -11.87 -8.71 12.11
N GLY A 396 -12.10 -8.25 10.89
CA GLY A 396 -11.10 -8.08 9.85
C GLY A 396 -11.73 -7.88 8.47
N HIS A 397 -10.99 -8.32 7.45
CA HIS A 397 -11.40 -8.16 6.07
C HIS A 397 -12.31 -9.29 5.58
N ILE A 398 -13.18 -8.95 4.64
CA ILE A 398 -14.09 -9.85 3.93
C ILE A 398 -13.58 -9.93 2.49
N ASN A 399 -13.40 -11.13 1.98
CA ASN A 399 -13.06 -11.40 0.59
C ASN A 399 -14.16 -12.27 -0.03
N CYS A 400 -15.01 -11.67 -0.88
CA CYS A 400 -16.09 -12.39 -1.56
C CYS A 400 -15.52 -13.10 -2.79
N LEU A 401 -15.03 -14.32 -2.61
CA LEU A 401 -14.28 -15.06 -3.62
C LEU A 401 -15.07 -15.32 -4.91
N ASP A 402 -16.38 -15.51 -4.80
CA ASP A 402 -17.24 -15.86 -5.93
C ASP A 402 -17.92 -14.64 -6.57
N SER A 403 -17.66 -13.44 -6.03
CA SER A 403 -18.21 -12.20 -6.57
C SER A 403 -17.62 -11.91 -7.96
N PRO A 404 -18.45 -11.73 -9.00
CA PRO A 404 -17.98 -11.39 -10.33
C PRO A 404 -17.24 -10.05 -10.37
N TRP A 405 -17.55 -9.14 -9.43
CA TRP A 405 -16.84 -7.86 -9.33
C TRP A 405 -15.63 -7.90 -8.39
N SER A 406 -15.21 -9.10 -7.96
CA SER A 406 -14.06 -9.29 -7.05
C SER A 406 -14.16 -8.37 -5.84
N VAL A 407 -15.25 -8.51 -5.10
CA VAL A 407 -15.60 -7.64 -3.97
C VAL A 407 -14.80 -8.02 -2.74
N THR A 408 -14.24 -6.99 -2.10
CA THR A 408 -13.67 -7.09 -0.75
C THR A 408 -14.36 -6.07 0.15
N GLY A 409 -14.35 -6.30 1.47
CA GLY A 409 -15.02 -5.40 2.41
C GLY A 409 -14.47 -5.45 3.82
N ILE A 410 -14.89 -4.49 4.65
CA ILE A 410 -14.62 -4.43 6.07
C ILE A 410 -15.68 -3.61 6.81
N GLY A 411 -16.18 -4.13 7.92
CA GLY A 411 -16.93 -3.32 8.89
C GLY A 411 -15.96 -2.45 9.67
N GLN A 412 -15.90 -1.15 9.37
CA GLN A 412 -14.87 -0.27 9.93
C GLN A 412 -15.20 0.21 11.34
N ALA A 413 -16.46 0.46 11.67
CA ALA A 413 -16.85 1.08 12.94
C ALA A 413 -16.47 0.22 14.16
N GLN A 414 -16.37 -1.10 14.02
CA GLN A 414 -15.91 -2.00 15.09
C GLN A 414 -14.46 -1.72 15.55
N PHE A 415 -13.65 -1.09 14.70
CA PHE A 415 -12.27 -0.71 15.01
C PHE A 415 -12.15 0.74 15.51
N TRP A 416 -13.23 1.55 15.35
CA TRP A 416 -13.20 2.97 15.70
C TRP A 416 -13.49 3.20 17.19
N ASP A 417 -12.61 2.67 18.04
CA ASP A 417 -12.74 2.66 19.49
C ASP A 417 -12.62 4.06 20.14
N VAL A 418 -12.12 5.04 19.39
CA VAL A 418 -12.04 6.45 19.84
C VAL A 418 -13.25 7.27 19.40
N ARG A 419 -14.20 6.67 18.71
CA ARG A 419 -15.44 7.29 18.21
C ARG A 419 -16.66 6.43 18.54
N ASP A 420 -17.76 7.09 18.81
CA ASP A 420 -19.08 6.47 18.80
C ASP A 420 -19.78 6.91 17.52
N PHE A 421 -20.04 5.97 16.60
CA PHE A 421 -20.47 6.31 15.26
C PHE A 421 -21.77 7.13 15.27
N SER A 422 -22.78 6.71 16.03
CA SER A 422 -24.08 7.38 16.10
C SER A 422 -24.08 8.70 16.88
N ARG A 423 -23.20 8.80 17.88
CA ARG A 423 -23.06 10.01 18.68
C ARG A 423 -22.30 11.10 17.92
N ASP A 424 -21.27 10.71 17.17
CA ASP A 424 -20.27 11.63 16.63
C ASP A 424 -20.56 12.03 15.18
N TYR A 425 -21.30 11.21 14.40
CA TYR A 425 -21.49 11.42 12.98
C TYR A 425 -22.96 11.40 12.54
N GLY A 426 -23.21 12.04 11.39
CA GLY A 426 -24.47 11.99 10.67
C GLY A 426 -25.65 12.61 11.41
N ASP A 427 -26.80 11.97 11.30
CA ASP A 427 -28.03 12.34 12.01
C ASP A 427 -28.24 11.51 13.31
N GLY A 428 -27.29 10.61 13.60
CA GLY A 428 -27.34 9.72 14.75
C GLY A 428 -28.10 8.41 14.53
N GLN A 429 -28.58 8.13 13.31
CA GLN A 429 -29.28 6.87 13.01
C GLN A 429 -28.34 5.75 12.59
N ALA A 430 -27.18 6.08 12.02
CA ALA A 430 -26.18 5.10 11.65
C ALA A 430 -25.33 4.70 12.86
N HIS A 431 -25.21 3.40 13.09
CA HIS A 431 -24.41 2.82 14.17
C HIS A 431 -23.18 2.06 13.65
N ASP A 432 -23.10 1.82 12.33
CA ASP A 432 -22.01 1.10 11.70
C ASP A 432 -21.79 1.57 10.26
N CYS A 433 -20.64 1.22 9.70
CA CYS A 433 -20.33 1.40 8.30
C CYS A 433 -19.60 0.18 7.74
N LEU A 434 -20.05 -0.28 6.58
CA LEU A 434 -19.42 -1.34 5.81
C LEU A 434 -18.79 -0.71 4.56
N SER A 435 -17.48 -0.73 4.47
CA SER A 435 -16.77 -0.33 3.27
C SER A 435 -16.55 -1.54 2.37
N ALA A 436 -17.00 -1.46 1.12
CA ALA A 436 -16.86 -2.52 0.13
C ALA A 436 -16.17 -1.98 -1.11
N ILE A 437 -15.18 -2.71 -1.65
CA ILE A 437 -14.38 -2.33 -2.80
C ILE A 437 -14.69 -3.25 -3.97
N ILE A 438 -14.82 -2.67 -5.16
CA ILE A 438 -14.93 -3.34 -6.44
C ILE A 438 -13.54 -3.35 -7.08
N SER A 439 -13.00 -4.52 -7.38
CA SER A 439 -11.70 -4.69 -8.05
C SER A 439 -11.84 -5.15 -9.50
N GLU A 440 -13.00 -5.68 -9.92
CA GLU A 440 -13.30 -6.07 -11.31
C GLU A 440 -14.46 -5.22 -11.87
N TRP A 441 -14.11 -4.25 -12.72
CA TRP A 441 -15.05 -3.28 -13.26
C TRP A 441 -15.58 -3.62 -14.66
N ASP A 442 -15.05 -4.67 -15.29
CA ASP A 442 -15.31 -5.03 -16.68
C ASP A 442 -16.05 -6.36 -16.86
N LYS A 443 -16.47 -7.00 -15.75
CA LYS A 443 -17.33 -8.19 -15.79
C LYS A 443 -18.79 -7.85 -15.47
N PRO A 444 -19.75 -8.55 -16.10
CA PRO A 444 -21.17 -8.41 -15.76
C PRO A 444 -21.44 -8.80 -14.30
N GLY A 445 -22.29 -8.01 -13.61
CA GLY A 445 -22.81 -8.32 -12.29
C GLY A 445 -23.96 -9.32 -12.31
N ILE A 446 -24.45 -9.68 -11.12
CA ILE A 446 -25.49 -10.71 -10.93
C ILE A 446 -26.92 -10.15 -11.05
N LEU A 447 -27.14 -8.87 -10.70
CA LEU A 447 -28.46 -8.26 -10.64
C LEU A 447 -28.90 -7.65 -11.98
N TYR A 448 -28.00 -6.91 -12.65
CA TYR A 448 -28.31 -6.19 -13.88
C TYR A 448 -27.66 -6.81 -15.13
N GLY A 449 -26.71 -7.73 -14.99
CA GLY A 449 -25.94 -8.28 -16.11
C GLY A 449 -25.09 -7.24 -16.84
N LYS A 450 -24.83 -6.08 -16.22
CA LYS A 450 -23.98 -5.00 -16.71
C LYS A 450 -22.61 -5.05 -16.03
N THR A 451 -21.58 -4.52 -16.69
CA THR A 451 -20.31 -4.23 -16.03
C THR A 451 -20.49 -3.04 -15.08
N ALA A 452 -19.63 -2.91 -14.08
CA ALA A 452 -19.71 -1.79 -13.14
C ALA A 452 -19.56 -0.43 -13.84
N LYS A 453 -18.77 -0.33 -14.91
CA LYS A 453 -18.61 0.89 -15.73
C LYS A 453 -19.88 1.28 -16.48
N GLU A 454 -20.71 0.30 -16.87
CA GLU A 454 -21.99 0.53 -17.56
C GLU A 454 -23.14 0.86 -16.61
N CYS A 455 -22.98 0.61 -15.33
CA CYS A 455 -23.97 0.92 -14.32
C CYS A 455 -23.96 2.40 -13.94
N THR A 456 -25.12 2.96 -13.60
CA THR A 456 -25.23 4.20 -12.84
C THR A 456 -24.73 4.00 -11.41
N LYS A 457 -24.49 5.09 -10.66
CA LYS A 457 -24.08 4.96 -9.25
C LYS A 457 -25.08 4.18 -8.41
N ASP A 458 -26.39 4.42 -8.60
CA ASP A 458 -27.44 3.70 -7.87
C ASP A 458 -27.50 2.22 -8.24
N GLU A 459 -27.29 1.88 -9.54
CA GLU A 459 -27.18 0.49 -9.98
C GLU A 459 -25.95 -0.19 -9.38
N ILE A 460 -24.80 0.49 -9.31
CA ILE A 460 -23.58 -0.06 -8.66
C ILE A 460 -23.87 -0.35 -7.19
N VAL A 461 -24.49 0.57 -6.47
CA VAL A 461 -24.83 0.40 -5.06
C VAL A 461 -25.75 -0.79 -4.83
N ALA A 462 -26.78 -0.94 -5.67
CA ALA A 462 -27.71 -2.06 -5.59
C ALA A 462 -27.04 -3.40 -5.95
N GLU A 463 -26.26 -3.41 -7.02
CA GLU A 463 -25.50 -4.59 -7.48
C GLU A 463 -24.48 -5.06 -6.44
N LEU A 464 -23.66 -4.11 -5.91
CA LEU A 464 -22.66 -4.40 -4.91
C LEU A 464 -23.27 -4.97 -3.62
N TRP A 465 -24.41 -4.37 -3.19
CA TRP A 465 -25.17 -4.88 -2.05
C TRP A 465 -25.71 -6.29 -2.28
N ALA A 466 -26.18 -6.58 -3.52
CA ALA A 466 -26.63 -7.91 -3.90
C ALA A 466 -25.49 -8.93 -3.88
N GLN A 467 -24.30 -8.57 -4.40
CA GLN A 467 -23.14 -9.47 -4.40
C GLN A 467 -22.62 -9.72 -2.98
N LEU A 468 -22.64 -8.72 -2.09
CA LEU A 468 -22.32 -8.91 -0.67
C LEU A 468 -23.31 -9.88 -0.01
N LYS A 469 -24.62 -9.73 -0.25
CA LYS A 469 -25.63 -10.65 0.28
C LYS A 469 -25.51 -12.06 -0.30
N ASP A 470 -25.13 -12.20 -1.55
CA ASP A 470 -24.95 -13.49 -2.21
C ASP A 470 -23.87 -14.34 -1.49
N GLY A 471 -22.81 -13.70 -0.97
CA GLY A 471 -21.79 -14.38 -0.19
C GLY A 471 -22.03 -14.43 1.31
N LEU A 472 -22.76 -13.46 1.90
CA LEU A 472 -22.86 -13.34 3.36
C LEU A 472 -24.20 -13.81 3.94
N ASN A 473 -25.23 -14.00 3.11
CA ASN A 473 -26.56 -14.42 3.56
C ASN A 473 -26.96 -15.82 3.07
N ASP A 474 -26.08 -16.54 2.40
CA ASP A 474 -26.41 -17.81 1.75
C ASP A 474 -26.41 -19.03 2.70
N SER A 475 -25.82 -18.86 3.90
CA SER A 475 -25.82 -19.88 4.97
C SER A 475 -27.15 -20.03 5.72
N GLY A 476 -28.17 -19.25 5.35
CA GLY A 476 -29.47 -19.21 6.01
C GLY A 476 -29.59 -18.15 7.11
N GLU A 477 -28.53 -17.41 7.38
CA GLU A 477 -28.54 -16.23 8.24
C GLU A 477 -28.71 -14.95 7.41
N SER A 478 -29.47 -13.99 7.94
CA SER A 478 -29.63 -12.67 7.31
C SER A 478 -28.63 -11.69 7.91
N THR A 479 -27.36 -11.87 7.58
CA THR A 479 -26.24 -11.01 8.03
C THR A 479 -26.42 -9.58 7.56
N LEU A 480 -26.74 -9.38 6.26
CA LEU A 480 -27.03 -8.07 5.68
C LEU A 480 -28.52 -7.95 5.36
N ARG A 481 -29.18 -6.95 5.95
CA ARG A 481 -30.61 -6.70 5.76
C ARG A 481 -30.83 -5.37 5.05
N ASP A 482 -31.76 -5.34 4.11
CA ASP A 482 -32.05 -4.16 3.30
C ASP A 482 -32.56 -2.98 4.14
N GLU A 483 -33.33 -3.27 5.21
CA GLU A 483 -33.87 -2.28 6.15
C GLU A 483 -32.80 -1.61 7.03
N ASP A 484 -31.62 -2.21 7.16
CA ASP A 484 -30.50 -1.63 7.92
C ASP A 484 -29.69 -0.64 7.08
N ARG A 485 -29.79 -0.69 5.76
CA ARG A 485 -29.05 0.22 4.87
C ARG A 485 -29.69 1.61 4.85
N LEU A 486 -29.06 2.58 5.51
CA LEU A 486 -29.54 3.97 5.62
C LEU A 486 -29.08 4.85 4.46
N GLY A 487 -27.92 4.60 3.92
CA GLY A 487 -27.32 5.41 2.87
C GLY A 487 -26.00 4.83 2.40
N TRP A 488 -25.35 5.58 1.52
CA TRP A 488 -24.07 5.17 0.94
C TRP A 488 -23.23 6.39 0.51
N PHE A 489 -21.94 6.14 0.32
CA PHE A 489 -21.00 7.09 -0.25
C PHE A 489 -20.15 6.39 -1.31
N MET A 490 -19.90 7.08 -2.42
CA MET A 490 -18.89 6.72 -3.43
C MET A 490 -18.04 7.97 -3.73
N ASP A 491 -16.74 7.79 -3.89
CA ASP A 491 -15.81 8.89 -4.18
C ASP A 491 -16.31 9.73 -5.37
N PRO A 492 -16.47 11.05 -5.21
CA PRO A 492 -16.88 11.95 -6.30
C PRO A 492 -15.86 12.02 -7.45
N ALA A 493 -14.63 11.51 -7.25
CA ALA A 493 -13.63 11.37 -8.32
C ALA A 493 -14.05 10.34 -9.40
N VAL A 494 -15.05 9.50 -9.12
CA VAL A 494 -15.67 8.59 -10.09
C VAL A 494 -16.88 9.27 -10.73
N THR A 495 -16.81 9.52 -12.02
CA THR A 495 -17.78 10.31 -12.78
C THR A 495 -18.20 9.63 -14.07
N GLY A 496 -19.32 10.07 -14.67
CA GLY A 496 -19.79 9.59 -15.99
C GLY A 496 -20.26 8.15 -16.03
N LEU A 497 -20.46 7.50 -14.88
CA LEU A 497 -20.98 6.13 -14.76
C LEU A 497 -22.36 6.01 -15.41
N GLY A 498 -22.62 4.88 -16.07
CA GLY A 498 -23.84 4.64 -16.84
C GLY A 498 -23.91 5.42 -18.17
N GLY A 499 -22.88 6.19 -18.47
CA GLY A 499 -22.74 6.93 -19.72
C GLY A 499 -21.65 6.36 -20.62
N PRO A 500 -21.41 7.00 -21.80
CA PRO A 500 -20.48 6.46 -22.78
C PRO A 500 -18.99 6.65 -22.40
N ASN A 501 -18.70 7.41 -21.36
CA ASN A 501 -17.32 7.78 -21.02
C ASN A 501 -17.11 7.86 -19.49
N PRO A 502 -17.21 6.75 -18.77
CA PRO A 502 -16.94 6.72 -17.33
C PRO A 502 -15.49 7.06 -17.04
N GLN A 503 -15.25 7.80 -15.96
CA GLN A 503 -13.93 8.25 -15.54
C GLN A 503 -13.70 7.94 -14.06
N ASN A 504 -12.53 7.44 -13.73
CA ASN A 504 -12.01 7.38 -12.36
C ASN A 504 -10.69 8.14 -12.31
N ARG A 505 -10.66 9.24 -11.56
CA ARG A 505 -9.44 10.04 -11.40
C ARG A 505 -8.43 9.41 -10.44
N GLU A 506 -8.89 8.52 -9.57
CA GLU A 506 -8.10 7.89 -8.51
C GLU A 506 -7.87 6.40 -8.82
N GLN A 507 -7.28 6.11 -9.99
CA GLN A 507 -6.97 4.74 -10.40
C GLN A 507 -5.85 4.14 -9.55
N LEU A 508 -5.80 2.82 -9.47
CA LEU A 508 -4.72 2.06 -8.83
C LEU A 508 -3.68 1.66 -9.87
N LEU A 509 -2.39 1.88 -9.60
CA LEU A 509 -1.32 1.31 -10.40
C LEU A 509 -1.38 -0.22 -10.29
N ILE A 510 -1.36 -0.92 -11.42
CA ILE A 510 -1.31 -2.38 -11.46
C ILE A 510 0.07 -2.86 -11.90
N HIS A 511 0.40 -4.11 -11.56
CA HIS A 511 1.72 -4.69 -11.79
C HIS A 511 1.66 -5.91 -12.75
N PRO A 512 1.34 -5.71 -14.04
CA PRO A 512 1.48 -6.77 -15.02
C PRO A 512 2.95 -7.13 -15.25
N THR A 513 3.18 -8.26 -15.89
CA THR A 513 4.50 -8.72 -16.31
C THR A 513 5.26 -7.62 -17.07
N GLY A 514 6.54 -7.45 -16.74
CA GLY A 514 7.41 -6.42 -17.33
C GLY A 514 7.26 -5.02 -16.74
N THR A 515 6.39 -4.80 -15.74
CA THR A 515 6.18 -3.49 -15.10
C THR A 515 7.47 -2.99 -14.44
N LEU A 516 8.26 -3.87 -13.83
CA LEU A 516 9.52 -3.51 -13.17
C LEU A 516 10.44 -2.67 -14.05
N TYR A 517 10.60 -3.04 -15.32
CA TYR A 517 11.51 -2.36 -16.24
C TYR A 517 11.07 -0.93 -16.59
N ASN A 518 9.81 -0.62 -16.39
CA ASN A 518 9.20 0.67 -16.71
C ASN A 518 9.12 1.60 -15.51
N ARG A 519 9.34 1.10 -14.31
CA ARG A 519 9.33 1.88 -13.08
C ARG A 519 10.63 2.68 -12.94
N PRO A 520 10.55 4.00 -12.72
CA PRO A 520 11.73 4.85 -12.59
C PRO A 520 12.35 4.72 -11.20
N SER A 521 13.63 5.06 -11.07
CA SER A 521 14.23 5.33 -9.76
C SER A 521 13.77 6.68 -9.21
N ALA A 522 13.86 6.88 -7.90
CA ALA A 522 13.56 8.16 -7.25
C ALA A 522 14.51 9.27 -7.72
N ARG A 523 15.75 8.95 -8.02
CA ARG A 523 16.73 9.86 -8.61
C ARG A 523 16.57 9.94 -10.12
N THR A 524 16.40 11.15 -10.64
CA THR A 524 16.42 11.39 -12.09
C THR A 524 17.82 11.82 -12.55
N LYS A 525 18.04 11.85 -13.86
CA LYS A 525 19.26 12.44 -14.46
C LYS A 525 19.27 13.97 -14.38
N VAL A 526 18.15 14.60 -14.02
CA VAL A 526 18.03 16.04 -13.85
C VAL A 526 18.36 16.39 -12.39
N PRO A 527 19.41 17.19 -12.14
CA PRO A 527 20.04 17.28 -10.81
C PRO A 527 19.15 17.85 -9.70
N ASN A 528 18.06 18.52 -10.03
CA ASN A 528 17.13 19.12 -9.06
C ASN A 528 15.68 18.61 -9.21
N PHE A 529 15.48 17.45 -9.85
CA PHE A 529 14.17 16.86 -10.04
C PHE A 529 14.16 15.40 -9.58
N PHE A 530 13.26 15.06 -8.66
CA PHE A 530 13.17 13.76 -7.99
C PHE A 530 11.73 13.23 -8.09
N LEU A 531 11.58 11.90 -8.00
CA LEU A 531 10.30 11.22 -8.13
C LEU A 531 9.95 10.50 -6.82
N ALA A 532 8.71 10.65 -6.40
CA ALA A 532 8.10 9.87 -5.32
C ALA A 532 6.71 9.42 -5.76
N GLY A 533 6.24 8.32 -5.22
CA GLY A 533 4.95 7.70 -5.55
C GLY A 533 5.07 6.19 -5.63
N ASP A 534 3.94 5.52 -5.60
CA ASP A 534 3.83 4.06 -5.67
C ASP A 534 4.35 3.46 -6.99
N TYR A 535 4.51 4.28 -8.02
CA TYR A 535 5.08 3.88 -9.32
C TYR A 535 6.61 3.88 -9.37
N VAL A 536 7.28 4.54 -8.42
CA VAL A 536 8.74 4.56 -8.32
C VAL A 536 9.23 3.19 -7.86
N HIS A 537 10.37 2.74 -8.40
CA HIS A 537 10.97 1.47 -8.00
C HIS A 537 11.40 1.49 -6.53
N THR A 538 10.82 0.59 -5.76
CA THR A 538 11.02 0.40 -4.32
C THR A 538 11.18 -1.09 -4.01
N ASP A 539 11.57 -1.42 -2.79
CA ASP A 539 11.65 -2.82 -2.37
C ASP A 539 10.26 -3.44 -2.16
N VAL A 540 9.31 -2.61 -1.67
CA VAL A 540 7.87 -2.95 -1.65
C VAL A 540 7.28 -2.73 -3.04
N ASP A 541 7.54 -3.61 -3.95
CA ASP A 541 7.17 -3.54 -5.37
C ASP A 541 5.66 -3.74 -5.60
N LEU A 542 4.84 -2.88 -4.98
CA LEU A 542 3.38 -2.88 -5.08
C LEU A 542 2.83 -1.47 -4.84
N ALA A 543 1.70 -1.14 -5.48
CA ALA A 543 0.97 0.10 -5.23
C ALA A 543 0.40 0.12 -3.81
N THR A 544 1.17 0.65 -2.87
CA THR A 544 0.86 0.68 -1.44
C THR A 544 1.26 2.01 -0.80
N MET A 545 0.69 2.28 0.36
CA MET A 545 1.10 3.42 1.18
C MET A 545 2.55 3.27 1.68
N GLU A 546 3.01 2.04 1.91
CA GLU A 546 4.39 1.72 2.27
C GLU A 546 5.35 2.05 1.13
N GLY A 547 5.06 1.58 -0.10
CA GLY A 547 5.86 1.91 -1.28
C GLY A 547 5.87 3.42 -1.56
N ALA A 548 4.75 4.10 -1.33
CA ALA A 548 4.67 5.56 -1.44
C ALA A 548 5.60 6.27 -0.43
N ASN A 549 5.65 5.81 0.83
CA ASN A 549 6.54 6.35 1.86
C ASN A 549 8.02 5.99 1.56
N GLU A 550 8.31 4.75 1.21
CA GLU A 550 9.67 4.31 0.84
C GLU A 550 10.22 5.12 -0.34
N SER A 551 9.42 5.32 -1.39
CA SER A 551 9.83 6.11 -2.57
C SER A 551 10.15 7.55 -2.21
N ALA A 552 9.40 8.15 -1.28
CA ALA A 552 9.65 9.49 -0.78
C ALA A 552 10.97 9.57 -0.03
N ARG A 553 11.27 8.62 0.86
CA ARG A 553 12.56 8.53 1.56
C ARG A 553 13.73 8.39 0.57
N ARG A 554 13.57 7.56 -0.47
CA ARG A 554 14.56 7.42 -1.55
C ARG A 554 14.74 8.74 -2.33
N ALA A 555 13.66 9.47 -2.59
CA ALA A 555 13.73 10.77 -3.26
C ALA A 555 14.45 11.81 -2.40
N VAL A 556 14.17 11.85 -1.09
CA VAL A 556 14.85 12.76 -0.15
C VAL A 556 16.34 12.40 -0.06
N ASN A 557 16.70 11.12 0.09
CA ASN A 557 18.13 10.71 0.11
C ASN A 557 18.83 11.12 -1.19
N ALA A 558 18.18 10.95 -2.34
CA ALA A 558 18.74 11.38 -3.62
C ALA A 558 18.90 12.91 -3.71
N LEU A 559 18.00 13.69 -3.09
CA LEU A 559 18.10 15.14 -3.00
C LEU A 559 19.24 15.56 -2.08
N LEU A 560 19.36 14.95 -0.91
CA LEU A 560 20.46 15.22 0.03
C LEU A 560 21.84 15.00 -0.62
N ASP A 561 21.99 13.90 -1.36
CA ASP A 561 23.20 13.61 -2.13
C ASP A 561 23.47 14.67 -3.21
N ALA A 562 22.43 15.06 -3.98
CA ALA A 562 22.56 16.07 -5.03
C ALA A 562 22.92 17.44 -4.47
N ASP A 563 22.57 17.69 -3.22
CA ASP A 563 22.78 18.93 -2.49
C ASP A 563 24.10 18.94 -1.73
N ASN A 564 24.82 17.82 -1.66
CA ASN A 564 25.95 17.57 -0.76
C ASN A 564 25.61 17.96 0.68
N SER A 565 24.41 17.58 1.15
CA SER A 565 23.93 17.89 2.48
C SER A 565 24.59 17.01 3.54
N ASP A 566 24.94 17.60 4.67
CA ASP A 566 25.45 16.87 5.85
C ASP A 566 24.32 16.27 6.71
N ALA A 567 23.05 16.45 6.33
CA ALA A 567 21.91 15.89 7.06
C ALA A 567 21.88 14.36 6.96
N GLU A 568 21.50 13.69 8.06
CA GLU A 568 21.38 12.23 8.10
C GLU A 568 20.39 11.76 7.03
N PRO A 569 20.76 10.74 6.22
CA PRO A 569 19.83 10.13 5.27
C PRO A 569 18.60 9.53 5.97
N CYS A 570 17.50 9.46 5.25
CA CYS A 570 16.34 8.70 5.69
C CYS A 570 16.69 7.22 5.81
N GLU A 571 16.37 6.59 6.92
CA GLU A 571 16.45 5.15 7.05
C GLU A 571 15.40 4.49 6.14
N ILE A 572 15.77 3.40 5.48
CA ILE A 572 14.89 2.63 4.60
C ILE A 572 14.91 1.18 5.04
N TRP A 573 13.74 0.67 5.41
CA TRP A 573 13.57 -0.73 5.77
C TRP A 573 13.10 -1.53 4.56
N GLU A 574 13.95 -2.46 4.13
CA GLU A 574 13.61 -3.40 3.07
C GLU A 574 12.68 -4.51 3.60
N LEU A 575 11.97 -5.17 2.69
CA LEU A 575 11.21 -6.37 3.01
C LEU A 575 12.12 -7.45 3.59
N TYR A 576 11.59 -8.22 4.54
CA TYR A 576 12.35 -9.29 5.18
C TYR A 576 12.89 -10.29 4.16
N ARG A 577 14.17 -10.58 4.28
CA ARG A 577 14.88 -11.60 3.49
C ARG A 577 15.35 -12.69 4.44
N PRO A 578 14.78 -13.90 4.37
CA PRO A 578 15.15 -14.99 5.28
C PRO A 578 16.59 -15.44 5.01
N PRO A 579 17.49 -15.32 5.97
CA PRO A 579 18.89 -15.74 5.79
C PRO A 579 19.01 -17.23 5.54
N GLU A 580 18.04 -18.02 5.95
CA GLU A 580 17.97 -19.47 5.74
C GLU A 580 17.84 -19.85 4.25
N MET A 581 17.27 -18.97 3.45
CA MET A 581 17.11 -19.18 2.01
C MET A 581 18.34 -18.75 1.19
N GLU A 582 19.24 -17.95 1.75
CA GLU A 582 20.38 -17.41 1.03
C GLU A 582 21.32 -18.47 0.42
N PRO A 583 21.63 -19.61 1.10
CA PRO A 583 22.42 -20.66 0.47
C PRO A 583 21.77 -21.26 -0.79
N LEU A 584 20.42 -21.41 -0.76
CA LEU A 584 19.66 -21.95 -1.88
C LEU A 584 19.59 -20.95 -3.04
N LYS A 585 19.42 -19.68 -2.75
CA LYS A 585 19.45 -18.61 -3.76
C LYS A 585 20.81 -18.52 -4.47
N ARG A 586 21.92 -18.73 -3.74
CA ARG A 586 23.25 -18.78 -4.35
C ARG A 586 23.40 -19.98 -5.30
N VAL A 587 22.85 -21.14 -4.94
CA VAL A 587 22.83 -22.30 -5.83
C VAL A 587 21.97 -22.00 -7.05
N ASP A 588 20.80 -21.37 -6.85
CA ASP A 588 19.92 -20.99 -7.95
C ASP A 588 20.55 -19.95 -8.88
N GLU A 589 21.33 -19.01 -8.36
CA GLU A 589 22.06 -18.03 -9.18
C GLU A 589 23.02 -18.70 -10.16
N LEU A 590 23.74 -19.72 -9.71
CA LEU A 590 24.61 -20.52 -10.57
C LEU A 590 23.81 -21.28 -11.62
N ARG A 591 22.70 -21.91 -11.21
CA ARG A 591 21.81 -22.63 -12.13
C ARG A 591 21.20 -21.70 -13.18
N TYR A 592 20.74 -20.52 -12.74
CA TYR A 592 20.16 -19.54 -13.65
C TYR A 592 21.16 -19.03 -14.70
N LYS A 593 22.41 -18.73 -14.30
CA LYS A 593 23.49 -18.37 -15.23
C LYS A 593 23.81 -19.47 -16.26
N LEU A 594 23.55 -20.71 -15.92
CA LEU A 594 23.69 -21.87 -16.82
C LEU A 594 22.43 -22.18 -17.63
N GLY A 595 21.37 -21.39 -17.52
CA GLY A 595 20.09 -21.64 -18.19
C GLY A 595 19.32 -22.83 -17.63
N LEU A 596 19.63 -23.27 -16.40
CA LEU A 596 18.97 -24.40 -15.75
C LEU A 596 17.77 -23.93 -14.90
N PRO A 597 16.72 -24.76 -14.74
CA PRO A 597 15.60 -24.46 -13.85
C PRO A 597 16.04 -24.35 -12.41
N ASN A 598 15.21 -23.75 -11.54
CA ASN A 598 15.43 -23.75 -10.09
C ASN A 598 15.53 -25.20 -9.57
N THR A 599 16.20 -25.41 -8.43
CA THR A 599 16.43 -26.77 -7.87
C THR A 599 15.12 -27.47 -7.50
N PHE A 600 14.09 -26.72 -7.12
CA PHE A 600 12.78 -27.24 -6.75
C PHE A 600 11.78 -27.24 -7.92
N ASP A 601 12.16 -26.72 -9.09
CA ASP A 601 11.33 -26.73 -10.30
C ASP A 601 11.51 -28.07 -11.04
N LEU A 602 10.74 -29.05 -10.63
CA LEU A 602 10.81 -30.41 -11.15
C LEU A 602 9.89 -30.64 -12.36
N GLY A 603 9.21 -29.60 -12.86
CA GLY A 603 8.33 -29.66 -14.04
C GLY A 603 6.85 -29.71 -13.76
#